data_38e8508e70acf4906c8be1aeef68e393
#
_entry.id   38e8508e70acf4906c8be1aeef68e393
#
_cell.length_a   1.000
_cell.length_b   1.000
_cell.length_c   1.000
_cell.angle_alpha   90.00
_cell.angle_beta   90.00
_cell.angle_gamma   90.00
#
_symmetry.space_group_name_H-M   'P 1'
#
loop_
_entity.id
_entity.type
_entity.pdbx_description
1 polymer ?
#
loop_
_entity_poly.entity_id
_entity_poly.type
_entity_poly.pdbx_seq_one_letter_code
_entity_poly.pdbx_strand_id
1 'polypeptide(L)'
;STLSSSSAASDVYKRQTLHSFFLPGMSDASHPKRRYTRPATGDAGPVFGGIPASVLEDPLLNGAIDSLLPRHYNFEIHKTVHQIRQYQVTCVALQMPEGLTMWATAIADIIERFTGAQSVIMGDVTYGACCVDDYTAMALGCDMLVHYGHSCLVPVDQTMIRTLYVFVEIHVDTTHLYHTIRANFPSECARFRDRVLTTPQEQATRPAVAVDVPAPSRPTHLALVGTIQFIGAIQAIRDALTSENDAAPAAIGAGDDTEEPVKQGPYRISVPQIKPLSPGEILGCTSPKLDASDVDGVLYVGDGRFHLESIMIANPRIPAFRYDPYTKRLQRELYDHTEMRRLRKQAIRDAQATLDHPAPATQGAWGLVLGTLGRQGSHKVLDYLRTSLQDRHAHIPHVPILLSELSPQKVELFGEHLSVLVQTSCPRLSIDWGSAFPRPLLSPYEAAVALGRTPPWDDAPRDLGLARYPASQAAPDDAAKHDYPMDFYANASLGPWTPRHGLGSIRKAGRNHRALLQALGLGPPRPPAAQTAPR
;
A
#
# COMPACT_ATOMS: atom_id res chain seq x y z
N SER A 1 -26.15 -35.05 21.09
CA SER A 1 -27.08 -33.92 20.94
C SER A 1 -26.45 -32.87 20.04
N THR A 2 -26.72 -32.99 18.90
CA THR A 2 -27.22 -32.33 17.68
C THR A 2 -27.16 -30.79 17.70
N LEU A 3 -26.32 -30.27 16.83
CA LEU A 3 -26.30 -28.90 16.38
C LEU A 3 -27.09 -28.80 15.06
N SER A 4 -28.15 -28.01 15.06
CA SER A 4 -28.83 -27.56 13.86
C SER A 4 -28.90 -26.02 13.89
N SER A 5 -28.15 -25.35 13.03
CA SER A 5 -28.44 -23.98 12.62
C SER A 5 -27.51 -23.54 11.49
N SER A 6 -27.93 -23.74 10.24
CA SER A 6 -27.45 -22.95 9.09
C SER A 6 -28.34 -23.16 7.88
N SER A 7 -29.57 -22.67 7.92
CA SER A 7 -30.43 -22.67 6.74
C SER A 7 -31.06 -21.32 6.41
N ALA A 8 -30.68 -20.24 7.11
CA ALA A 8 -31.25 -18.93 6.87
C ALA A 8 -30.50 -18.05 5.85
N ALA A 9 -29.25 -18.40 5.51
CA ALA A 9 -28.45 -17.60 4.57
C ALA A 9 -28.64 -17.99 3.10
N SER A 10 -29.25 -19.13 2.79
CA SER A 10 -29.41 -19.59 1.39
C SER A 10 -30.69 -19.12 0.70
N ASP A 11 -31.67 -18.58 1.43
CA ASP A 11 -32.96 -18.21 0.87
C ASP A 11 -33.07 -16.76 0.36
N VAL A 12 -32.10 -15.92 0.66
CA VAL A 12 -32.06 -14.53 0.16
C VAL A 12 -31.54 -14.46 -1.27
N TYR A 13 -30.74 -15.43 -1.70
CA TYR A 13 -30.13 -15.46 -3.04
C TYR A 13 -31.04 -15.98 -4.17
N LYS A 14 -32.20 -16.51 -3.88
CA LYS A 14 -33.08 -17.16 -4.89
C LYS A 14 -34.19 -16.28 -5.48
N ARG A 15 -34.26 -14.99 -5.19
CA ARG A 15 -35.35 -14.11 -5.67
C ARG A 15 -34.91 -12.93 -6.52
N GLN A 16 -33.83 -13.01 -7.25
CA GLN A 16 -33.53 -12.03 -8.32
C GLN A 16 -33.58 -12.75 -9.67
N THR A 17 -34.80 -12.82 -10.24
CA THR A 17 -35.02 -13.16 -11.63
C THR A 17 -34.53 -12.02 -12.51
N LEU A 18 -33.46 -12.29 -13.26
CA LEU A 18 -32.93 -11.44 -14.31
C LEU A 18 -34.01 -11.20 -15.39
N HIS A 19 -34.53 -10.00 -15.46
CA HIS A 19 -35.17 -9.48 -16.66
C HIS A 19 -34.05 -8.97 -17.60
N SER A 20 -33.78 -9.73 -18.64
CA SER A 20 -32.90 -9.34 -19.74
C SER A 20 -33.53 -8.16 -20.51
N PHE A 21 -32.92 -6.98 -20.40
CA PHE A 21 -33.13 -5.91 -21.37
C PHE A 21 -32.00 -5.95 -22.42
N PHE A 22 -32.31 -6.50 -23.58
CA PHE A 22 -31.57 -6.26 -24.80
C PHE A 22 -31.93 -4.87 -25.33
N LEU A 23 -31.00 -3.96 -25.40
CA LEU A 23 -31.10 -2.76 -26.24
C LEU A 23 -30.24 -2.96 -27.49
N PRO A 24 -30.82 -2.74 -28.69
CA PRO A 24 -30.10 -2.86 -29.93
C PRO A 24 -29.38 -1.54 -30.27
N GLY A 25 -28.12 -1.64 -30.69
CA GLY A 25 -27.45 -0.66 -31.53
C GLY A 25 -26.79 0.51 -30.79
N MET A 26 -25.54 0.32 -30.34
CA MET A 26 -24.62 1.45 -30.18
C MET A 26 -23.42 1.25 -31.11
N SER A 27 -23.45 2.02 -32.20
CA SER A 27 -22.33 2.24 -33.08
C SER A 27 -21.21 2.98 -32.37
N ASP A 28 -20.00 2.58 -32.71
CA ASP A 28 -18.70 3.18 -32.36
C ASP A 28 -18.75 4.73 -32.40
N ALA A 29 -18.77 5.35 -31.21
CA ALA A 29 -18.58 6.78 -31.07
C ALA A 29 -17.35 7.03 -30.20
N SER A 30 -16.25 7.34 -30.88
CA SER A 30 -15.04 7.87 -30.28
C SER A 30 -15.36 9.09 -29.41
N HIS A 31 -15.34 8.94 -28.09
CA HIS A 31 -15.51 10.06 -27.17
C HIS A 31 -14.26 10.96 -27.21
N PRO A 32 -14.39 12.27 -27.48
CA PRO A 32 -13.28 13.20 -27.42
C PRO A 32 -12.83 13.35 -25.96
N LYS A 33 -11.54 13.14 -25.70
CA LYS A 33 -10.91 13.43 -24.40
C LYS A 33 -11.13 14.92 -24.07
N ARG A 34 -12.09 15.22 -23.20
CA ARG A 34 -12.30 16.57 -22.68
C ARG A 34 -11.07 16.99 -21.87
N ARG A 35 -10.27 17.92 -22.42
CA ARG A 35 -9.31 18.69 -21.65
C ARG A 35 -10.08 19.61 -20.70
N TYR A 36 -9.94 19.36 -19.40
CA TYR A 36 -10.49 20.24 -18.38
C TYR A 36 -9.70 21.55 -18.36
N THR A 37 -10.30 22.62 -18.87
CA THR A 37 -9.83 23.98 -18.65
C THR A 37 -10.47 24.51 -17.36
N ARG A 38 -9.65 25.13 -16.53
CA ARG A 38 -10.08 25.79 -15.29
C ARG A 38 -11.15 26.86 -15.62
N PRO A 39 -12.31 26.90 -14.96
CA PRO A 39 -13.28 27.97 -15.16
C PRO A 39 -12.69 29.31 -14.70
N ALA A 40 -13.00 30.37 -15.44
CA ALA A 40 -12.60 31.73 -15.09
C ALA A 40 -13.31 32.16 -13.77
N THR A 41 -12.52 32.76 -12.89
CA THR A 41 -12.89 33.20 -11.55
C THR A 41 -13.93 34.34 -11.62
N GLY A 42 -15.14 34.07 -11.06
CA GLY A 42 -16.03 35.11 -10.55
C GLY A 42 -15.83 35.20 -9.02
N ASP A 43 -15.99 36.40 -8.48
CA ASP A 43 -15.83 36.86 -7.09
C ASP A 43 -15.76 35.77 -6.01
N ALA A 44 -14.55 35.50 -5.52
CA ALA A 44 -14.32 34.58 -4.41
C ALA A 44 -13.78 35.36 -3.22
N GLY A 45 -14.52 35.33 -2.12
CA GLY A 45 -14.03 35.72 -0.80
C GLY A 45 -12.80 34.88 -0.38
N PRO A 46 -12.19 35.12 0.81
CA PRO A 46 -10.92 34.51 1.21
C PRO A 46 -10.99 32.98 1.17
N VAL A 47 -10.14 32.38 0.34
CA VAL A 47 -10.12 30.93 0.04
C VAL A 47 -9.09 30.27 0.95
N PHE A 48 -9.53 29.54 1.98
CA PHE A 48 -8.67 28.62 2.73
C PHE A 48 -8.58 27.29 1.94
N GLY A 49 -7.42 27.01 1.38
CA GLY A 49 -7.19 25.72 0.69
C GLY A 49 -8.06 25.42 -0.54
N GLY A 50 -8.73 26.42 -1.13
CA GLY A 50 -9.60 26.24 -2.30
C GLY A 50 -11.08 25.95 -1.99
N ILE A 51 -11.45 25.73 -0.72
CA ILE A 51 -12.85 25.52 -0.32
C ILE A 51 -13.44 26.86 0.13
N PRO A 52 -14.61 27.30 -0.41
CA PRO A 52 -15.26 28.53 0.00
C PRO A 52 -15.66 28.55 1.47
N ALA A 53 -15.57 29.72 2.12
CA ALA A 53 -16.01 29.91 3.51
C ALA A 53 -17.48 29.51 3.70
N SER A 54 -18.33 29.73 2.70
CA SER A 54 -19.74 29.31 2.72
C SER A 54 -19.95 27.80 2.86
N VAL A 55 -18.93 26.97 2.61
CA VAL A 55 -18.99 25.52 2.85
C VAL A 55 -18.31 25.18 4.17
N LEU A 56 -17.16 25.82 4.47
CA LEU A 56 -16.40 25.56 5.70
C LEU A 56 -17.16 26.01 6.96
N GLU A 57 -17.87 27.12 6.89
CA GLU A 57 -18.57 27.77 7.99
C GLU A 57 -20.09 27.48 8.02
N ASP A 58 -20.57 26.58 7.15
CA ASP A 58 -21.98 26.20 7.15
C ASP A 58 -22.36 25.52 8.47
N PRO A 59 -23.19 26.16 9.33
CA PRO A 59 -23.49 25.65 10.66
C PRO A 59 -24.31 24.36 10.62
N LEU A 60 -25.13 24.15 9.58
CA LEU A 60 -25.92 22.93 9.43
C LEU A 60 -25.05 21.76 8.99
N LEU A 61 -24.10 21.99 8.08
CA LEU A 61 -23.14 20.98 7.65
C LEU A 61 -22.23 20.58 8.82
N ASN A 62 -21.67 21.56 9.54
CA ASN A 62 -20.83 21.30 10.71
C ASN A 62 -21.59 20.57 11.82
N GLY A 63 -22.84 20.97 12.10
CA GLY A 63 -23.69 20.26 13.05
C GLY A 63 -24.00 18.81 12.66
N ALA A 64 -24.19 18.53 11.37
CA ALA A 64 -24.38 17.17 10.86
C ALA A 64 -23.11 16.33 11.01
N ILE A 65 -21.94 16.88 10.65
CA ILE A 65 -20.63 16.22 10.82
C ILE A 65 -20.40 15.86 12.29
N ASP A 66 -20.56 16.83 13.20
CA ASP A 66 -20.31 16.66 14.63
C ASP A 66 -21.24 15.64 15.32
N SER A 67 -22.47 15.52 14.81
CA SER A 67 -23.48 14.64 15.40
C SER A 67 -23.45 13.21 14.85
N LEU A 68 -23.05 13.01 13.58
CA LEU A 68 -23.16 11.73 12.90
C LEU A 68 -21.80 11.02 12.72
N LEU A 69 -20.70 11.75 12.74
CA LEU A 69 -19.37 11.19 12.50
C LEU A 69 -18.47 11.28 13.74
N PRO A 70 -17.52 10.35 13.91
CA PRO A 70 -16.61 10.34 15.04
C PRO A 70 -15.60 11.49 14.94
N ARG A 71 -15.43 12.26 16.01
CA ARG A 71 -14.60 13.48 16.05
C ARG A 71 -13.10 13.26 15.78
N HIS A 72 -12.62 12.05 16.00
CA HIS A 72 -11.19 11.73 15.80
C HIS A 72 -10.89 11.21 14.38
N TYR A 73 -11.90 11.14 13.48
CA TYR A 73 -11.76 10.77 12.08
C TYR A 73 -12.03 11.97 11.18
N ASN A 74 -11.11 12.30 10.31
CA ASN A 74 -11.31 13.35 9.32
C ASN A 74 -11.77 12.75 7.98
N PHE A 75 -13.06 12.75 7.72
CA PHE A 75 -13.63 12.27 6.45
C PHE A 75 -13.60 13.31 5.33
N GLU A 76 -12.98 14.46 5.51
CA GLU A 76 -12.88 15.54 4.53
C GLU A 76 -14.24 15.90 3.88
N ILE A 77 -15.33 15.91 4.65
CA ILE A 77 -16.71 16.12 4.15
C ILE A 77 -16.83 17.48 3.44
N HIS A 78 -16.25 18.55 3.97
CA HIS A 78 -16.29 19.88 3.33
C HIS A 78 -15.68 19.86 1.94
N LYS A 79 -14.55 19.15 1.76
CA LYS A 79 -13.88 18.97 0.47
C LYS A 79 -14.74 18.17 -0.49
N THR A 80 -15.38 17.10 -0.01
CA THR A 80 -16.27 16.26 -0.80
C THR A 80 -17.50 17.05 -1.26
N VAL A 81 -18.20 17.73 -0.37
CA VAL A 81 -19.36 18.59 -0.68
C VAL A 81 -18.98 19.69 -1.67
N HIS A 82 -17.84 20.36 -1.46
CA HIS A 82 -17.35 21.39 -2.37
C HIS A 82 -17.10 20.83 -3.78
N GLN A 83 -16.42 19.69 -3.90
CA GLN A 83 -16.10 19.06 -5.18
C GLN A 83 -17.38 18.64 -5.92
N ILE A 84 -18.35 18.04 -5.23
CA ILE A 84 -19.64 17.64 -5.81
C ILE A 84 -20.38 18.87 -6.37
N ARG A 85 -20.48 19.94 -5.59
CA ARG A 85 -21.13 21.19 -6.02
C ARG A 85 -20.38 21.85 -7.19
N GLN A 86 -19.06 21.93 -7.11
CA GLN A 86 -18.21 22.56 -8.12
C GLN A 86 -18.31 21.88 -9.49
N TYR A 87 -18.43 20.56 -9.50
CA TYR A 87 -18.46 19.79 -10.74
C TYR A 87 -19.89 19.35 -11.14
N GLN A 88 -20.89 19.82 -10.40
CA GLN A 88 -22.32 19.52 -10.66
C GLN A 88 -22.55 18.01 -10.78
N VAL A 89 -21.93 17.24 -9.87
CA VAL A 89 -22.04 15.78 -9.82
C VAL A 89 -23.48 15.42 -9.44
N THR A 90 -24.07 14.46 -10.16
CA THR A 90 -25.45 14.02 -9.94
C THR A 90 -25.54 12.70 -9.19
N CYS A 91 -24.53 11.83 -9.37
CA CYS A 91 -24.44 10.53 -8.70
C CYS A 91 -23.02 10.26 -8.22
N VAL A 92 -22.87 9.95 -6.92
CA VAL A 92 -21.59 9.76 -6.25
C VAL A 92 -21.48 8.34 -5.74
N ALA A 93 -20.43 7.60 -6.16
CA ALA A 93 -20.09 6.31 -5.57
C ALA A 93 -19.21 6.51 -4.33
N LEU A 94 -19.55 5.86 -3.23
CA LEU A 94 -18.78 5.84 -1.98
C LEU A 94 -18.12 4.48 -1.83
N GLN A 95 -16.80 4.42 -1.95
CA GLN A 95 -16.01 3.20 -1.78
C GLN A 95 -15.10 3.34 -0.57
N MET A 96 -15.18 2.38 0.37
CA MET A 96 -14.42 2.45 1.61
C MET A 96 -14.03 1.07 2.13
N PRO A 97 -12.95 0.96 2.94
CA PRO A 97 -12.58 -0.28 3.58
C PRO A 97 -13.65 -0.70 4.62
N GLU A 98 -13.70 -1.98 4.92
CA GLU A 98 -14.69 -2.60 5.82
C GLU A 98 -14.81 -1.86 7.16
N GLY A 99 -13.69 -1.46 7.76
CA GLY A 99 -13.68 -0.72 9.03
C GLY A 99 -14.34 0.67 8.99
N LEU A 100 -14.62 1.22 7.81
CA LEU A 100 -15.29 2.52 7.64
C LEU A 100 -16.75 2.40 7.17
N THR A 101 -17.21 1.22 6.76
CA THR A 101 -18.54 1.02 6.18
C THR A 101 -19.68 1.35 7.15
N MET A 102 -19.43 1.26 8.45
CA MET A 102 -20.40 1.64 9.48
C MET A 102 -20.84 3.11 9.41
N TRP A 103 -20.03 4.00 8.82
CA TRP A 103 -20.36 5.42 8.60
C TRP A 103 -20.85 5.73 7.19
N ALA A 104 -20.90 4.72 6.30
CA ALA A 104 -21.22 4.93 4.89
C ALA A 104 -22.59 5.59 4.68
N THR A 105 -23.62 5.12 5.41
CA THR A 105 -24.97 5.68 5.32
C THR A 105 -25.03 7.12 5.86
N ALA A 106 -24.39 7.41 6.98
CA ALA A 106 -24.33 8.76 7.52
C ALA A 106 -23.61 9.73 6.57
N ILE A 107 -22.53 9.29 5.92
CA ILE A 107 -21.83 10.08 4.90
C ILE A 107 -22.71 10.29 3.68
N ALA A 108 -23.43 9.25 3.22
CA ALA A 108 -24.37 9.34 2.11
C ALA A 108 -25.48 10.37 2.40
N ASP A 109 -26.12 10.29 3.57
CA ASP A 109 -27.19 11.23 4.00
C ASP A 109 -26.69 12.68 4.03
N ILE A 110 -25.46 12.92 4.53
CA ILE A 110 -24.84 14.25 4.52
C ILE A 110 -24.62 14.74 3.08
N ILE A 111 -24.07 13.91 2.21
CA ILE A 111 -23.80 14.28 0.82
C ILE A 111 -25.11 14.61 0.11
N GLU A 112 -26.11 13.74 0.18
CA GLU A 112 -27.40 13.95 -0.48
C GLU A 112 -28.09 15.22 0.02
N ARG A 113 -28.13 15.44 1.33
CA ARG A 113 -28.77 16.62 1.95
C ARG A 113 -28.11 17.92 1.53
N PHE A 114 -26.76 17.97 1.47
CA PHE A 114 -26.03 19.21 1.24
C PHE A 114 -25.64 19.45 -0.21
N THR A 115 -25.77 18.45 -1.09
CA THR A 115 -25.42 18.62 -2.51
C THR A 115 -26.59 18.36 -3.47
N GLY A 116 -27.58 17.57 -3.05
CA GLY A 116 -28.65 17.08 -3.91
C GLY A 116 -28.22 15.95 -4.85
N ALA A 117 -26.95 15.52 -4.79
CA ALA A 117 -26.47 14.39 -5.57
C ALA A 117 -26.94 13.08 -4.92
N GLN A 118 -27.27 12.08 -5.71
CA GLN A 118 -27.57 10.75 -5.25
C GLN A 118 -26.28 10.04 -4.82
N SER A 119 -26.31 9.26 -3.74
CA SER A 119 -25.16 8.49 -3.26
C SER A 119 -25.38 6.99 -3.48
N VAL A 120 -24.30 6.31 -3.94
CA VAL A 120 -24.28 4.86 -4.11
C VAL A 120 -23.15 4.29 -3.23
N ILE A 121 -23.49 3.48 -2.24
CA ILE A 121 -22.50 2.81 -1.39
C ILE A 121 -22.06 1.53 -2.10
N MET A 122 -20.76 1.44 -2.42
CA MET A 122 -20.17 0.25 -3.02
C MET A 122 -19.90 -0.80 -1.94
N GLY A 123 -20.56 -1.95 -2.04
CA GLY A 123 -20.53 -3.00 -1.01
C GLY A 123 -19.36 -3.98 -1.12
N ASP A 124 -18.60 -3.96 -2.22
CA ASP A 124 -17.46 -4.86 -2.39
C ASP A 124 -16.30 -4.45 -1.48
N VAL A 125 -15.62 -5.46 -0.94
CA VAL A 125 -14.52 -5.24 -0.01
C VAL A 125 -13.37 -4.49 -0.67
N THR A 126 -12.92 -3.42 -0.02
CA THR A 126 -11.77 -2.63 -0.44
C THR A 126 -10.54 -3.03 0.40
N TYR A 127 -9.73 -3.93 -0.12
CA TYR A 127 -8.53 -4.43 0.58
C TYR A 127 -7.37 -3.43 0.60
N GLY A 128 -7.35 -2.46 -0.31
CA GLY A 128 -6.25 -1.51 -0.38
C GLY A 128 -6.43 -0.46 -1.48
N ALA A 129 -5.44 0.43 -1.58
CA ALA A 129 -5.37 1.50 -2.57
C ALA A 129 -5.41 1.03 -4.03
N CYS A 130 -5.19 -0.25 -4.28
CA CYS A 130 -5.29 -0.87 -5.61
C CYS A 130 -6.72 -1.26 -6.00
N CYS A 131 -7.67 -1.27 -5.06
CA CYS A 131 -9.06 -1.72 -5.29
C CYS A 131 -9.99 -0.61 -5.78
N VAL A 132 -9.46 0.52 -6.27
CA VAL A 132 -10.28 1.60 -6.85
C VAL A 132 -11.14 1.03 -7.98
N ASP A 133 -12.48 1.10 -7.83
CA ASP A 133 -13.42 0.49 -8.76
C ASP A 133 -14.30 1.54 -9.46
N ASP A 134 -13.65 2.34 -10.28
CA ASP A 134 -14.30 3.33 -11.11
C ASP A 134 -15.09 2.71 -12.29
N TYR A 135 -14.80 1.47 -12.66
CA TYR A 135 -15.53 0.74 -13.69
C TYR A 135 -16.95 0.38 -13.22
N THR A 136 -17.08 -0.21 -12.04
CA THR A 136 -18.39 -0.53 -11.46
C THR A 136 -19.17 0.75 -11.13
N ALA A 137 -18.49 1.77 -10.56
CA ALA A 137 -19.13 3.05 -10.29
C ALA A 137 -19.72 3.69 -11.57
N MET A 138 -18.94 3.67 -12.67
CA MET A 138 -19.41 4.15 -13.99
C MET A 138 -20.59 3.31 -14.51
N ALA A 139 -20.52 1.99 -14.38
CA ALA A 139 -21.61 1.09 -14.81
C ALA A 139 -22.91 1.31 -14.01
N LEU A 140 -22.82 1.74 -12.76
CA LEU A 140 -23.94 2.13 -11.90
C LEU A 140 -24.48 3.54 -12.22
N GLY A 141 -23.90 4.26 -13.19
CA GLY A 141 -24.32 5.59 -13.58
C GLY A 141 -23.73 6.70 -12.71
N CYS A 142 -22.73 6.42 -11.89
CA CYS A 142 -22.05 7.45 -11.10
C CYS A 142 -21.09 8.26 -11.98
N ASP A 143 -21.01 9.55 -11.74
CA ASP A 143 -20.10 10.49 -12.40
C ASP A 143 -18.93 10.92 -11.51
N MET A 144 -18.96 10.52 -10.23
CA MET A 144 -17.87 10.69 -9.30
C MET A 144 -17.71 9.47 -8.38
N LEU A 145 -16.46 9.12 -8.06
CA LEU A 145 -16.09 8.12 -7.05
C LEU A 145 -15.33 8.82 -5.91
N VAL A 146 -15.77 8.62 -4.68
CA VAL A 146 -15.01 9.00 -3.48
C VAL A 146 -14.45 7.74 -2.86
N HIS A 147 -13.11 7.64 -2.88
CA HIS A 147 -12.37 6.48 -2.36
C HIS A 147 -11.75 6.83 -1.01
N TYR A 148 -12.23 6.18 0.05
CA TYR A 148 -11.87 6.46 1.44
C TYR A 148 -10.77 5.54 1.96
N GLY A 149 -9.97 6.05 2.90
CA GLY A 149 -9.09 5.29 3.76
C GLY A 149 -7.80 4.78 3.12
N HIS A 150 -7.50 5.17 1.88
CA HIS A 150 -6.29 4.72 1.19
C HIS A 150 -5.63 5.86 0.40
N SER A 151 -4.34 5.68 0.10
CA SER A 151 -3.56 6.62 -0.72
C SER A 151 -3.93 6.60 -2.20
N CYS A 152 -3.51 7.65 -2.92
CA CYS A 152 -3.71 7.79 -4.36
C CYS A 152 -2.77 6.87 -5.17
N LEU A 153 -2.93 5.56 -5.06
CA LEU A 153 -2.10 4.60 -5.79
C LEU A 153 -2.42 4.59 -7.29
N VAL A 154 -3.72 4.65 -7.62
CA VAL A 154 -4.19 4.82 -8.99
C VAL A 154 -4.25 6.31 -9.30
N PRO A 155 -3.48 6.80 -10.30
CA PRO A 155 -3.51 8.22 -10.67
C PRO A 155 -4.90 8.64 -11.17
N VAL A 156 -5.35 9.84 -10.76
CA VAL A 156 -6.68 10.37 -11.14
C VAL A 156 -6.87 10.60 -12.65
N ASP A 157 -5.78 10.68 -13.40
CA ASP A 157 -5.78 10.77 -14.86
C ASP A 157 -5.99 9.42 -15.55
N GLN A 158 -5.97 8.33 -14.81
CA GLN A 158 -6.20 6.98 -15.30
C GLN A 158 -7.60 6.44 -14.98
N THR A 159 -8.32 7.09 -14.08
CA THR A 159 -9.70 6.69 -13.74
C THR A 159 -10.68 7.14 -14.82
N MET A 160 -11.74 6.34 -15.06
CA MET A 160 -12.76 6.59 -16.09
C MET A 160 -13.71 7.71 -15.70
N ILE A 161 -14.00 7.84 -14.41
CA ILE A 161 -14.82 8.90 -13.83
C ILE A 161 -13.96 9.74 -12.87
N ARG A 162 -14.47 10.89 -12.45
CA ARG A 162 -13.79 11.73 -11.47
C ARG A 162 -13.62 10.98 -10.16
N THR A 163 -12.39 10.85 -9.69
CA THR A 163 -12.08 10.15 -8.44
C THR A 163 -11.49 11.12 -7.42
N LEU A 164 -12.10 11.17 -6.25
CA LEU A 164 -11.62 11.90 -5.08
C LEU A 164 -11.08 10.92 -4.04
N TYR A 165 -9.83 11.09 -3.65
CA TYR A 165 -9.23 10.33 -2.55
C TYR A 165 -9.39 11.09 -1.24
N VAL A 166 -9.93 10.39 -0.25
CA VAL A 166 -10.07 10.85 1.13
C VAL A 166 -9.29 9.89 2.02
N PHE A 167 -8.19 10.37 2.59
CA PHE A 167 -7.26 9.50 3.35
C PHE A 167 -7.83 9.04 4.69
N VAL A 168 -8.81 9.78 5.22
CA VAL A 168 -9.41 9.57 6.54
C VAL A 168 -8.33 9.60 7.62
N GLU A 169 -7.74 10.79 7.80
CA GLU A 169 -6.75 11.01 8.86
C GLU A 169 -7.38 10.72 10.22
N ILE A 170 -6.67 9.94 11.04
CA ILE A 170 -7.10 9.56 12.37
C ILE A 170 -6.23 10.27 13.39
N HIS A 171 -6.88 11.02 14.28
CA HIS A 171 -6.18 11.73 15.34
C HIS A 171 -5.61 10.77 16.38
N VAL A 172 -4.30 10.84 16.60
CA VAL A 172 -3.54 10.02 17.56
C VAL A 172 -3.06 10.89 18.70
N ASP A 173 -3.10 10.36 19.90
CA ASP A 173 -2.46 10.96 21.08
C ASP A 173 -0.92 10.88 20.93
N THR A 174 -0.37 11.89 20.28
CA THR A 174 1.08 11.96 20.00
C THR A 174 1.90 12.13 21.27
N THR A 175 1.32 12.74 22.33
CA THR A 175 1.99 12.88 23.64
C THR A 175 2.20 11.51 24.26
N HIS A 176 1.17 10.67 24.30
CA HIS A 176 1.29 9.30 24.80
C HIS A 176 2.29 8.49 23.99
N LEU A 177 2.25 8.58 22.65
CA LEU A 177 3.21 7.89 21.79
C LEU A 177 4.65 8.34 22.08
N TYR A 178 4.88 9.66 22.23
CA TYR A 178 6.18 10.22 22.58
C TYR A 178 6.73 9.64 23.89
N HIS A 179 5.93 9.69 24.96
CA HIS A 179 6.33 9.13 26.26
C HIS A 179 6.54 7.61 26.19
N THR A 180 5.71 6.90 25.43
CA THR A 180 5.85 5.45 25.26
C THR A 180 7.17 5.08 24.58
N ILE A 181 7.59 5.83 23.54
CA ILE A 181 8.88 5.61 22.88
C ILE A 181 10.02 5.85 23.87
N ARG A 182 10.00 6.96 24.58
CA ARG A 182 11.07 7.33 25.55
C ARG A 182 11.16 6.37 26.75
N ALA A 183 10.05 5.84 27.20
CA ALA A 183 10.02 4.88 28.30
C ALA A 183 10.55 3.50 27.93
N ASN A 184 10.35 3.08 26.68
CA ASN A 184 10.66 1.72 26.24
C ASN A 184 11.97 1.60 25.43
N PHE A 185 12.39 2.66 24.75
CA PHE A 185 13.58 2.62 23.90
C PHE A 185 14.69 3.51 24.46
N PRO A 186 15.84 2.92 24.86
CA PRO A 186 17.03 3.70 25.16
C PRO A 186 17.47 4.54 23.96
N SER A 187 17.84 5.81 24.21
CA SER A 187 18.32 6.70 23.15
C SER A 187 19.74 6.39 22.67
N GLU A 188 20.48 5.58 23.41
CA GLU A 188 21.80 5.09 23.03
C GLU A 188 21.69 3.72 22.35
N CYS A 189 22.26 3.57 21.16
CA CYS A 189 22.18 2.37 20.34
C CYS A 189 22.66 1.09 21.05
N ALA A 190 23.77 1.17 21.79
CA ALA A 190 24.30 0.02 22.51
C ALA A 190 23.34 -0.49 23.57
N ARG A 191 22.76 0.42 24.37
CA ARG A 191 21.76 0.08 25.38
C ARG A 191 20.44 -0.41 24.77
N PHE A 192 20.03 0.15 23.63
CA PHE A 192 18.85 -0.32 22.91
C PHE A 192 19.02 -1.78 22.50
N ARG A 193 20.16 -2.12 21.91
CA ARG A 193 20.46 -3.50 21.49
C ARG A 193 20.51 -4.47 22.67
N ASP A 194 21.14 -4.06 23.75
CA ASP A 194 21.28 -4.89 24.93
C ASP A 194 19.94 -5.10 25.68
N ARG A 195 19.19 -4.03 25.91
CA ARG A 195 17.98 -4.07 26.73
C ARG A 195 16.73 -4.52 25.98
N VAL A 196 16.60 -4.14 24.71
CA VAL A 196 15.36 -4.32 23.94
C VAL A 196 15.41 -5.55 23.04
N LEU A 197 16.60 -5.89 22.51
CA LEU A 197 16.73 -6.96 21.52
C LEU A 197 17.19 -8.29 22.12
N THR A 198 17.97 -8.28 23.19
CA THR A 198 18.48 -9.49 23.84
C THR A 198 17.39 -10.16 24.68
N THR A 199 17.18 -11.45 24.52
CA THR A 199 16.23 -12.19 25.34
C THR A 199 16.80 -12.44 26.75
N PRO A 200 15.95 -12.63 27.79
CA PRO A 200 16.43 -12.96 29.14
C PRO A 200 17.33 -14.21 29.18
N GLN A 201 17.07 -15.19 28.30
CA GLN A 201 17.89 -16.40 28.18
C GLN A 201 19.28 -16.11 27.59
N GLU A 202 19.35 -15.26 26.59
CA GLU A 202 20.63 -14.82 25.98
C GLU A 202 21.45 -13.95 26.96
N GLN A 203 20.77 -13.14 27.78
CA GLN A 203 21.43 -12.38 28.87
C GLN A 203 22.02 -13.30 29.93
N ALA A 204 21.29 -14.35 30.32
CA ALA A 204 21.74 -15.32 31.33
C ALA A 204 22.91 -16.21 30.86
N THR A 205 23.09 -16.40 29.55
CA THR A 205 24.16 -17.22 28.98
C THR A 205 25.41 -16.46 28.57
N ARG A 206 25.42 -15.11 28.69
CA ARG A 206 26.60 -14.29 28.39
C ARG A 206 27.72 -14.61 29.39
N PRO A 207 28.95 -14.87 28.91
CA PRO A 207 30.09 -15.05 29.81
C PRO A 207 30.35 -13.76 30.58
N ALA A 208 30.62 -13.88 31.88
CA ALA A 208 30.82 -12.77 32.82
C ALA A 208 32.05 -11.86 32.50
N VAL A 209 32.82 -12.19 31.50
CA VAL A 209 33.99 -11.44 31.03
C VAL A 209 33.80 -11.17 29.52
N ALA A 210 32.91 -10.24 29.19
CA ALA A 210 32.97 -9.59 27.89
C ALA A 210 33.99 -8.45 28.05
N VAL A 211 35.08 -8.48 27.28
CA VAL A 211 35.94 -7.31 27.10
C VAL A 211 35.03 -6.26 26.46
N ASP A 212 34.66 -5.23 27.22
CA ASP A 212 33.93 -4.08 26.72
C ASP A 212 34.79 -3.37 25.67
N VAL A 213 34.62 -3.76 24.42
CA VAL A 213 34.94 -2.87 23.32
C VAL A 213 33.83 -1.84 23.33
N PRO A 214 34.12 -0.56 23.68
CA PRO A 214 33.09 0.45 23.70
C PRO A 214 32.50 0.53 22.29
N ALA A 215 31.27 0.03 22.13
CA ALA A 215 30.54 0.26 20.89
C ALA A 215 30.44 1.78 20.71
N PRO A 216 30.65 2.29 19.48
CA PRO A 216 30.59 3.74 19.26
C PRO A 216 29.24 4.26 19.78
N SER A 217 29.32 5.20 20.72
CA SER A 217 28.15 5.86 21.31
C SER A 217 27.46 6.67 20.21
N ARG A 218 26.43 6.12 19.60
CA ARG A 218 25.59 6.81 18.64
C ARG A 218 24.12 6.79 19.09
N PRO A 219 23.32 7.79 18.70
CA PRO A 219 21.90 7.78 18.97
C PRO A 219 21.22 6.54 18.33
N THR A 220 20.23 6.01 19.02
CA THR A 220 19.36 4.95 18.47
C THR A 220 18.63 5.49 17.26
N HIS A 221 18.73 4.79 16.13
CA HIS A 221 18.09 5.16 14.88
C HIS A 221 16.82 4.36 14.67
N LEU A 222 15.66 5.04 14.73
CA LEU A 222 14.35 4.44 14.47
C LEU A 222 13.80 4.92 13.13
N ALA A 223 13.32 3.97 12.33
CA ALA A 223 12.56 4.25 11.12
C ALA A 223 11.06 4.23 11.46
N LEU A 224 10.37 5.37 11.30
CA LEU A 224 8.94 5.49 11.57
C LEU A 224 8.13 5.24 10.31
N VAL A 225 7.17 4.34 10.38
CA VAL A 225 6.28 3.98 9.28
C VAL A 225 4.85 3.74 9.77
N GLY A 226 3.89 3.80 8.85
CA GLY A 226 2.48 3.53 9.16
C GLY A 226 1.62 3.46 7.92
N THR A 227 0.31 3.39 8.11
CA THR A 227 -0.66 3.59 7.02
C THR A 227 -0.94 5.08 6.82
N ILE A 228 -1.54 5.42 5.69
CA ILE A 228 -1.80 6.83 5.31
C ILE A 228 -2.55 7.62 6.39
N GLN A 229 -3.43 6.96 7.13
CA GLN A 229 -4.26 7.56 8.19
C GLN A 229 -3.45 8.13 9.36
N PHE A 230 -2.24 7.61 9.60
CA PHE A 230 -1.40 7.96 10.75
C PHE A 230 -0.16 8.78 10.38
N ILE A 231 -0.02 9.18 9.11
CA ILE A 231 1.16 9.92 8.64
C ILE A 231 1.32 11.27 9.33
N GLY A 232 0.22 11.97 9.63
CA GLY A 232 0.25 13.22 10.42
C GLY A 232 0.91 13.02 11.80
N ALA A 233 0.52 11.97 12.52
CA ALA A 233 1.11 11.61 13.80
C ALA A 233 2.60 11.21 13.68
N ILE A 234 2.98 10.47 12.64
CA ILE A 234 4.38 10.08 12.38
C ILE A 234 5.27 11.31 12.17
N GLN A 235 4.80 12.31 11.41
CA GLN A 235 5.56 13.54 11.20
C GLN A 235 5.71 14.35 12.50
N ALA A 236 4.63 14.49 13.27
CA ALA A 236 4.66 15.17 14.55
C ALA A 236 5.63 14.52 15.56
N ILE A 237 5.63 13.19 15.63
CA ILE A 237 6.55 12.45 16.51
C ILE A 237 8.00 12.53 16.04
N ARG A 238 8.27 12.50 14.73
CA ARG A 238 9.62 12.73 14.21
C ARG A 238 10.17 14.05 14.72
N ASP A 239 9.40 15.12 14.56
CA ASP A 239 9.83 16.47 14.93
C ASP A 239 10.04 16.59 16.44
N ALA A 240 9.17 16.00 17.26
CA ALA A 240 9.29 15.97 18.70
C ALA A 240 10.50 15.18 19.22
N LEU A 241 10.83 14.03 18.61
CA LEU A 241 11.94 13.17 19.05
C LEU A 241 13.31 13.65 18.56
N THR A 242 13.36 14.50 17.54
CA THR A 242 14.61 15.07 17.01
C THR A 242 14.96 16.42 17.58
N SER A 243 14.02 17.13 18.24
CA SER A 243 14.29 18.41 18.86
C SER A 243 15.11 18.24 20.14
N GLU A 244 16.23 18.98 20.23
CA GLU A 244 17.13 18.97 21.40
C GLU A 244 16.55 19.74 22.63
N ASN A 245 15.43 20.41 22.48
CA ASN A 245 14.84 21.30 23.49
C ASN A 245 13.98 20.56 24.52
N ASP A 246 14.39 19.39 24.93
CA ASP A 246 13.65 18.66 25.95
C ASP A 246 14.00 19.11 27.37
N ALA A 247 13.18 20.00 27.91
CA ALA A 247 12.95 20.01 29.36
C ALA A 247 12.48 18.60 29.75
N ALA A 248 13.26 17.90 30.56
CA ALA A 248 12.95 16.54 30.99
C ALA A 248 11.48 16.48 31.45
N PRO A 249 10.66 15.58 30.90
CA PRO A 249 9.32 15.39 31.42
C PRO A 249 9.44 14.96 32.88
N ALA A 250 8.65 15.61 33.73
CA ALA A 250 8.55 15.27 35.16
C ALA A 250 8.33 13.77 35.30
N ALA A 251 9.10 13.13 36.15
CA ALA A 251 9.05 11.70 36.41
C ALA A 251 7.61 11.27 36.73
N ILE A 252 7.03 10.45 35.85
CA ILE A 252 5.77 9.79 36.14
C ILE A 252 6.11 8.55 36.95
N GLY A 253 5.79 8.61 38.28
CA GLY A 253 5.68 7.46 39.16
C GLY A 253 6.94 6.61 39.27
N ALA A 254 7.92 7.06 40.06
CA ALA A 254 8.98 6.19 40.57
C ALA A 254 8.35 5.12 41.46
N GLY A 255 8.24 3.88 40.97
CA GLY A 255 8.29 2.74 41.87
C GLY A 255 9.68 2.73 42.50
N ASP A 256 9.72 2.35 43.76
CA ASP A 256 10.85 2.39 44.71
C ASP A 256 12.01 1.44 44.31
N ASP A 257 12.54 1.59 43.08
CA ASP A 257 13.77 0.91 42.65
C ASP A 257 14.81 1.95 42.25
N THR A 258 15.92 1.92 42.96
CA THR A 258 17.05 2.83 43.04
C THR A 258 17.91 2.95 41.77
N GLU A 259 17.35 2.92 40.58
CA GLU A 259 18.05 3.31 39.36
C GLU A 259 17.79 4.76 39.02
N GLU A 260 18.86 5.56 38.99
CA GLU A 260 18.81 6.95 38.52
C GLU A 260 18.08 7.05 37.18
N PRO A 261 17.14 8.01 37.00
CA PRO A 261 16.46 8.20 35.73
C PRO A 261 17.50 8.48 34.65
N VAL A 262 17.68 7.51 33.74
CA VAL A 262 18.61 7.62 32.63
C VAL A 262 18.18 8.82 31.78
N LYS A 263 18.97 9.88 31.77
CA LYS A 263 18.78 11.02 30.85
C LYS A 263 18.78 10.47 29.43
N GLN A 264 17.62 10.48 28.80
CA GLN A 264 17.50 10.06 27.42
C GLN A 264 17.87 11.22 26.51
N GLY A 265 18.90 11.04 25.70
CA GLY A 265 19.32 11.98 24.66
C GLY A 265 18.37 11.98 23.44
N PRO A 266 18.70 12.73 22.39
CA PRO A 266 17.96 12.73 21.15
C PRO A 266 18.06 11.38 20.44
N TYR A 267 16.99 11.00 19.73
CA TYR A 267 16.99 9.88 18.80
C TYR A 267 17.37 10.35 17.40
N ARG A 268 17.93 9.46 16.60
CA ARG A 268 17.96 9.62 15.16
C ARG A 268 16.69 9.03 14.57
N ILE A 269 15.87 9.86 13.93
CA ILE A 269 14.58 9.43 13.37
C ILE A 269 14.62 9.58 11.86
N SER A 270 14.23 8.53 11.16
CA SER A 270 13.99 8.56 9.71
C SER A 270 12.53 8.21 9.40
N VAL A 271 12.01 8.85 8.36
CA VAL A 271 10.69 8.56 7.78
C VAL A 271 10.92 8.12 6.34
N PRO A 272 11.13 6.82 6.11
CA PRO A 272 11.52 6.32 4.80
C PRO A 272 10.37 6.46 3.79
N GLN A 273 10.72 6.61 2.52
CA GLN A 273 9.74 6.74 1.44
C GLN A 273 10.02 5.77 0.30
N ILE A 274 8.98 5.09 -0.17
CA ILE A 274 8.98 4.34 -1.43
C ILE A 274 7.94 4.95 -2.38
N LYS A 275 8.39 5.68 -3.40
CA LYS A 275 7.47 6.34 -4.34
C LYS A 275 6.66 5.30 -5.13
N PRO A 276 5.32 5.51 -5.33
CA PRO A 276 4.59 6.78 -5.24
C PRO A 276 4.03 7.12 -3.85
N LEU A 277 4.23 6.28 -2.84
CA LEU A 277 3.66 6.47 -1.51
C LEU A 277 4.22 7.72 -0.82
N SER A 278 3.49 8.22 0.16
CA SER A 278 3.90 9.33 1.01
C SER A 278 5.10 8.96 1.90
N PRO A 279 5.90 9.92 2.40
CA PRO A 279 6.96 9.62 3.37
C PRO A 279 6.37 8.93 4.62
N GLY A 280 6.95 7.81 5.02
CA GLY A 280 6.48 6.98 6.14
C GLY A 280 5.34 6.02 5.80
N GLU A 281 4.68 6.18 4.67
CA GLU A 281 3.60 5.29 4.26
C GLU A 281 4.14 3.99 3.69
N ILE A 282 3.52 2.87 4.13
CA ILE A 282 3.74 1.53 3.60
C ILE A 282 2.43 0.86 3.23
N LEU A 283 2.47 -0.04 2.24
CA LEU A 283 1.36 -0.94 1.89
C LEU A 283 1.73 -2.38 2.26
N GLY A 284 0.74 -3.25 2.39
CA GLY A 284 0.96 -4.68 2.64
C GLY A 284 1.81 -5.41 1.58
N CYS A 285 1.99 -4.79 0.41
CA CYS A 285 2.76 -5.33 -0.74
C CYS A 285 3.90 -4.41 -1.20
N THR A 286 4.07 -3.25 -0.59
CA THR A 286 5.06 -2.24 -1.04
C THR A 286 5.64 -1.51 0.16
N SER A 287 6.92 -1.76 0.41
CA SER A 287 7.68 -1.23 1.55
C SER A 287 9.10 -0.86 1.14
N PRO A 288 9.69 0.17 1.76
CA PRO A 288 11.06 0.57 1.48
C PRO A 288 12.06 -0.46 2.00
N LYS A 289 13.17 -0.60 1.28
CA LYS A 289 14.35 -1.28 1.77
C LYS A 289 15.14 -0.33 2.66
N LEU A 290 15.55 -0.80 3.82
CA LEU A 290 16.30 -0.06 4.82
C LEU A 290 17.71 -0.63 4.95
N ASP A 291 18.66 0.21 5.35
CA ASP A 291 20.02 -0.24 5.66
C ASP A 291 20.08 -0.81 7.09
N ALA A 292 20.22 -2.12 7.21
CA ALA A 292 20.28 -2.81 8.50
C ALA A 292 21.56 -2.48 9.31
N SER A 293 22.57 -1.86 8.72
CA SER A 293 23.75 -1.38 9.44
C SER A 293 23.53 -0.03 10.12
N ASP A 294 22.56 0.74 9.63
CA ASP A 294 22.28 2.10 10.08
C ASP A 294 20.99 2.19 10.95
N VAL A 295 19.94 1.45 10.59
CA VAL A 295 18.65 1.46 11.29
C VAL A 295 18.61 0.40 12.39
N ASP A 296 18.35 0.81 13.63
CA ASP A 296 18.30 -0.09 14.79
C ASP A 296 16.93 -0.72 14.99
N GLY A 297 15.84 -0.08 14.54
CA GLY A 297 14.49 -0.62 14.64
C GLY A 297 13.49 0.11 13.75
N VAL A 298 12.44 -0.61 13.38
CA VAL A 298 11.25 -0.05 12.72
C VAL A 298 10.16 0.13 13.75
N LEU A 299 9.60 1.32 13.84
CA LEU A 299 8.39 1.58 14.63
C LEU A 299 7.22 1.86 13.68
N TYR A 300 6.27 0.96 13.67
CA TYR A 300 5.02 1.08 12.92
C TYR A 300 3.93 1.65 13.80
N VAL A 301 3.27 2.71 13.32
CA VAL A 301 2.10 3.33 13.96
C VAL A 301 0.86 2.90 13.17
N GLY A 302 0.01 2.11 13.81
CA GLY A 302 -1.21 1.60 13.20
C GLY A 302 -1.76 0.35 13.88
N ASP A 303 -3.00 0.02 13.56
CA ASP A 303 -3.65 -1.21 13.92
C ASP A 303 -3.26 -2.36 12.97
N GLY A 304 -3.47 -3.57 13.42
CA GLY A 304 -3.20 -4.76 12.61
C GLY A 304 -1.71 -4.97 12.26
N ARG A 305 -1.44 -6.06 11.57
CA ARG A 305 -0.07 -6.51 11.22
C ARG A 305 0.21 -6.51 9.72
N PHE A 306 -0.81 -6.52 8.90
CA PHE A 306 -0.71 -6.75 7.46
C PHE A 306 0.27 -5.80 6.75
N HIS A 307 0.22 -4.50 7.07
CA HIS A 307 1.13 -3.51 6.50
C HIS A 307 2.53 -3.61 7.12
N LEU A 308 2.61 -3.82 8.44
CA LEU A 308 3.88 -4.01 9.13
C LEU A 308 4.67 -5.21 8.61
N GLU A 309 3.99 -6.32 8.34
CA GLU A 309 4.65 -7.54 7.82
C GLU A 309 5.34 -7.29 6.48
N SER A 310 4.85 -6.38 5.66
CA SER A 310 5.51 -6.05 4.39
C SER A 310 6.91 -5.46 4.57
N ILE A 311 7.09 -4.56 5.54
CA ILE A 311 8.40 -3.98 5.83
C ILE A 311 9.31 -4.98 6.57
N MET A 312 8.73 -5.89 7.36
CA MET A 312 9.48 -6.98 7.99
C MET A 312 9.99 -7.97 6.93
N ILE A 313 9.16 -8.37 5.97
CA ILE A 313 9.55 -9.24 4.85
C ILE A 313 10.66 -8.59 4.02
N ALA A 314 10.53 -7.30 3.73
CA ALA A 314 11.54 -6.54 3.00
C ALA A 314 12.86 -6.39 3.78
N ASN A 315 12.81 -6.35 5.12
CA ASN A 315 13.95 -6.02 5.99
C ASN A 315 14.08 -7.02 7.15
N PRO A 316 14.36 -8.31 6.88
CA PRO A 316 14.28 -9.38 7.89
C PRO A 316 15.30 -9.27 9.02
N ARG A 317 16.32 -8.42 8.88
CA ARG A 317 17.37 -8.21 9.89
C ARG A 317 17.09 -7.06 10.85
N ILE A 318 16.06 -6.25 10.58
CA ILE A 318 15.72 -5.08 11.40
C ILE A 318 14.54 -5.45 12.30
N PRO A 319 14.66 -5.30 13.63
CA PRO A 319 13.57 -5.56 14.55
C PRO A 319 12.42 -4.58 14.33
N ALA A 320 11.20 -5.08 14.47
CA ALA A 320 10.00 -4.31 14.23
C ALA A 320 9.15 -4.21 15.51
N PHE A 321 8.60 -3.02 15.72
CA PHE A 321 7.74 -2.69 16.84
C PHE A 321 6.45 -2.06 16.29
N ARG A 322 5.32 -2.35 16.95
CA ARG A 322 4.03 -1.78 16.61
C ARG A 322 3.49 -0.99 17.80
N TYR A 323 3.14 0.26 17.53
CA TYR A 323 2.31 1.05 18.41
C TYR A 323 0.89 1.08 17.87
N ASP A 324 -0.04 0.52 18.63
CA ASP A 324 -1.46 0.54 18.32
C ASP A 324 -2.09 1.80 18.95
N PRO A 325 -2.56 2.77 18.14
CA PRO A 325 -3.10 4.04 18.66
C PRO A 325 -4.40 3.89 19.45
N TYR A 326 -5.17 2.85 19.18
CA TYR A 326 -6.46 2.61 19.84
C TYR A 326 -6.29 2.03 21.23
N THR A 327 -5.46 1.01 21.35
CA THR A 327 -5.17 0.35 22.63
C THR A 327 -4.03 1.02 23.40
N LYS A 328 -3.32 1.97 22.75
CA LYS A 328 -2.14 2.66 23.29
C LYS A 328 -1.03 1.71 23.76
N ARG A 329 -0.86 0.59 23.04
CA ARG A 329 0.14 -0.45 23.36
C ARG A 329 1.29 -0.45 22.38
N LEU A 330 2.50 -0.53 22.93
CA LEU A 330 3.72 -0.78 22.19
C LEU A 330 4.14 -2.23 22.38
N GLN A 331 4.39 -2.95 21.27
CA GLN A 331 4.84 -4.33 21.33
C GLN A 331 5.87 -4.62 20.24
N ARG A 332 6.79 -5.55 20.52
CA ARG A 332 7.68 -6.10 19.52
C ARG A 332 6.91 -7.12 18.68
N GLU A 333 7.04 -7.01 17.37
CA GLU A 333 6.42 -7.94 16.44
C GLU A 333 7.46 -8.88 15.84
N LEU A 334 7.08 -10.14 15.68
CA LEU A 334 7.92 -11.18 15.09
C LEU A 334 7.26 -11.73 13.83
N TYR A 335 8.08 -12.08 12.85
CA TYR A 335 7.63 -12.72 11.62
C TYR A 335 8.48 -13.96 11.34
N ASP A 336 7.83 -15.06 10.96
CA ASP A 336 8.53 -16.30 10.65
C ASP A 336 9.06 -16.28 9.20
N HIS A 337 10.20 -15.61 9.02
CA HIS A 337 10.87 -15.54 7.74
C HIS A 337 11.30 -16.90 7.20
N THR A 338 11.68 -17.83 8.08
CA THR A 338 12.18 -19.16 7.71
C THR A 338 11.07 -19.97 7.09
N GLU A 339 9.93 -20.02 7.75
CA GLU A 339 8.78 -20.79 7.26
C GLU A 339 8.20 -20.18 5.99
N MET A 340 8.03 -18.84 5.95
CA MET A 340 7.57 -18.16 4.74
C MET A 340 8.47 -18.48 3.53
N ARG A 341 9.80 -18.35 3.70
CA ARG A 341 10.77 -18.63 2.62
C ARG A 341 10.74 -20.11 2.21
N ARG A 342 10.61 -21.02 3.17
CA ARG A 342 10.48 -22.46 2.91
C ARG A 342 9.26 -22.77 2.04
N LEU A 343 8.09 -22.25 2.44
CA LEU A 343 6.82 -22.46 1.74
C LEU A 343 6.86 -21.88 0.32
N ARG A 344 7.40 -20.66 0.18
CA ARG A 344 7.46 -20.01 -1.14
C ARG A 344 8.46 -20.68 -2.07
N LYS A 345 9.62 -21.14 -1.57
CA LYS A 345 10.57 -21.93 -2.34
C LYS A 345 9.97 -23.26 -2.78
N GLN A 346 9.20 -23.92 -1.91
CA GLN A 346 8.52 -25.16 -2.28
C GLN A 346 7.53 -24.92 -3.40
N ALA A 347 6.68 -23.89 -3.31
CA ALA A 347 5.73 -23.55 -4.38
C ALA A 347 6.43 -23.27 -5.73
N ILE A 348 7.60 -22.60 -5.71
CA ILE A 348 8.40 -22.37 -6.93
C ILE A 348 8.92 -23.70 -7.50
N ARG A 349 9.46 -24.59 -6.66
CA ARG A 349 9.97 -25.92 -7.10
C ARG A 349 8.85 -26.79 -7.68
N ASP A 350 7.68 -26.80 -7.03
CA ASP A 350 6.52 -27.55 -7.50
C ASP A 350 6.05 -27.02 -8.87
N ALA A 351 6.08 -25.72 -9.07
CA ALA A 351 5.79 -25.11 -10.38
C ALA A 351 6.87 -25.46 -11.41
N GLN A 352 8.16 -25.42 -11.07
CA GLN A 352 9.26 -25.80 -11.95
C GLN A 352 9.16 -27.26 -12.38
N ALA A 353 8.78 -28.17 -11.49
CA ALA A 353 8.58 -29.58 -11.83
C ALA A 353 7.54 -29.80 -12.94
N THR A 354 6.57 -28.88 -13.09
CA THR A 354 5.59 -28.95 -14.20
C THR A 354 6.17 -28.49 -15.54
N LEU A 355 7.32 -27.79 -15.54
CA LEU A 355 7.97 -27.29 -16.75
C LEU A 355 8.91 -28.34 -17.39
N ASP A 356 9.50 -29.22 -16.56
CA ASP A 356 10.55 -30.17 -16.97
C ASP A 356 10.00 -31.43 -17.66
N HIS A 357 8.74 -31.75 -17.44
CA HIS A 357 8.11 -32.90 -18.05
C HIS A 357 7.19 -32.45 -19.19
N PRO A 358 7.44 -32.90 -20.43
CA PRO A 358 6.46 -32.74 -21.51
C PRO A 358 5.18 -33.44 -21.07
N ALA A 359 4.17 -32.63 -20.78
CA ALA A 359 2.92 -33.12 -20.25
C ALA A 359 2.32 -34.17 -21.18
N PRO A 360 1.90 -35.34 -20.66
CA PRO A 360 0.84 -36.07 -21.33
C PRO A 360 -0.35 -35.13 -21.53
N ALA A 361 -1.21 -35.36 -22.53
CA ALA A 361 -2.38 -34.52 -22.81
C ALA A 361 -3.34 -34.32 -21.62
N THR A 362 -3.04 -34.94 -20.48
CA THR A 362 -3.74 -34.89 -19.19
C THR A 362 -3.11 -33.96 -18.16
N GLN A 363 -1.94 -33.36 -18.44
CA GLN A 363 -1.32 -32.44 -17.45
C GLN A 363 -1.98 -31.06 -17.55
N GLY A 364 -2.42 -30.51 -16.40
CA GLY A 364 -3.17 -29.29 -16.33
C GLY A 364 -2.39 -28.05 -16.84
N ALA A 365 -3.13 -27.07 -17.32
CA ALA A 365 -2.60 -25.80 -17.80
C ALA A 365 -2.09 -24.92 -16.63
N TRP A 366 -1.24 -23.94 -16.94
CA TRP A 366 -0.97 -22.82 -16.03
C TRP A 366 -2.12 -21.81 -16.08
N GLY A 367 -2.76 -21.55 -14.95
CA GLY A 367 -3.79 -20.52 -14.80
C GLY A 367 -3.15 -19.16 -14.52
N LEU A 368 -3.32 -18.20 -15.44
CA LEU A 368 -2.86 -16.83 -15.25
C LEU A 368 -4.03 -15.97 -14.76
N VAL A 369 -4.10 -15.75 -13.46
CA VAL A 369 -5.24 -15.09 -12.83
C VAL A 369 -5.07 -13.58 -12.85
N LEU A 370 -5.98 -12.88 -13.53
CA LEU A 370 -6.14 -11.43 -13.44
C LEU A 370 -7.19 -11.10 -12.36
N GLY A 371 -6.78 -10.39 -11.31
CA GLY A 371 -7.72 -9.89 -10.32
C GLY A 371 -8.59 -8.78 -10.89
N THR A 372 -9.90 -8.93 -10.78
CA THR A 372 -10.88 -7.98 -11.32
C THR A 372 -11.58 -7.15 -10.24
N LEU A 373 -11.09 -7.20 -8.99
CA LEU A 373 -11.56 -6.33 -7.93
C LEU A 373 -11.01 -4.92 -8.14
N GLY A 374 -11.81 -4.04 -8.71
CA GLY A 374 -11.38 -2.72 -9.13
C GLY A 374 -10.19 -2.77 -10.08
N ARG A 375 -9.16 -1.97 -9.81
CA ARG A 375 -7.94 -1.88 -10.63
C ARG A 375 -6.78 -2.70 -10.09
N GLN A 376 -7.07 -3.73 -9.28
CA GLN A 376 -6.05 -4.54 -8.63
C GLN A 376 -5.19 -5.33 -9.61
N GLY A 377 -5.79 -5.94 -10.63
CA GLY A 377 -5.09 -6.71 -11.65
C GLY A 377 -4.36 -5.83 -12.66
N SER A 378 -3.23 -6.32 -13.16
CA SER A 378 -2.42 -5.64 -14.17
C SER A 378 -2.30 -6.44 -15.45
N HIS A 379 -2.89 -5.95 -16.54
CA HIS A 379 -2.73 -6.54 -17.87
C HIS A 379 -1.26 -6.59 -18.31
N LYS A 380 -0.47 -5.57 -17.96
CA LYS A 380 0.96 -5.52 -18.27
C LYS A 380 1.73 -6.70 -17.65
N VAL A 381 1.41 -7.02 -16.40
CA VAL A 381 2.01 -8.17 -15.70
C VAL A 381 1.52 -9.48 -16.30
N LEU A 382 0.23 -9.57 -16.63
CA LEU A 382 -0.35 -10.75 -17.28
C LEU A 382 0.32 -11.01 -18.63
N ASP A 383 0.50 -10.00 -19.47
CA ASP A 383 1.17 -10.10 -20.77
C ASP A 383 2.63 -10.50 -20.63
N TYR A 384 3.33 -9.95 -19.62
CA TYR A 384 4.71 -10.36 -19.33
C TYR A 384 4.79 -11.85 -18.99
N LEU A 385 3.90 -12.36 -18.14
CA LEU A 385 3.86 -13.77 -17.76
C LEU A 385 3.54 -14.67 -18.96
N ARG A 386 2.52 -14.30 -19.76
CA ARG A 386 2.14 -14.99 -20.98
C ARG A 386 3.31 -15.08 -21.96
N THR A 387 3.97 -13.96 -22.23
CA THR A 387 5.13 -13.91 -23.13
C THR A 387 6.28 -14.75 -22.57
N SER A 388 6.50 -14.70 -21.24
CA SER A 388 7.57 -15.47 -20.60
C SER A 388 7.37 -16.99 -20.74
N LEU A 389 6.12 -17.47 -20.64
CA LEU A 389 5.77 -18.86 -20.89
C LEU A 389 5.97 -19.22 -22.37
N GLN A 390 5.47 -18.41 -23.29
CA GLN A 390 5.57 -18.67 -24.73
C GLN A 390 7.02 -18.71 -25.22
N ASP A 391 7.89 -17.85 -24.72
CA ASP A 391 9.28 -17.76 -25.19
C ASP A 391 10.14 -18.99 -24.83
N ARG A 392 9.94 -19.56 -23.63
CA ARG A 392 10.80 -20.63 -23.12
C ARG A 392 10.11 -21.96 -22.94
N HIS A 393 8.80 -21.93 -22.73
CA HIS A 393 7.98 -23.07 -22.38
C HIS A 393 6.71 -23.11 -23.23
N ALA A 394 6.85 -22.92 -24.55
CA ALA A 394 5.72 -22.88 -25.51
C ALA A 394 4.85 -24.15 -25.51
N HIS A 395 5.41 -25.27 -25.02
CA HIS A 395 4.70 -26.54 -24.88
C HIS A 395 3.75 -26.58 -23.68
N ILE A 396 3.90 -25.63 -22.72
CA ILE A 396 3.04 -25.54 -21.53
C ILE A 396 1.75 -24.80 -21.88
N PRO A 397 0.59 -25.46 -21.81
CA PRO A 397 -0.69 -24.79 -22.02
C PRO A 397 -0.95 -23.79 -20.88
N HIS A 398 -1.49 -22.64 -21.22
CA HIS A 398 -1.86 -21.64 -20.23
C HIS A 398 -3.18 -20.97 -20.57
N VAL A 399 -3.95 -20.59 -19.55
CA VAL A 399 -5.26 -19.98 -19.70
C VAL A 399 -5.36 -18.72 -18.83
N PRO A 400 -5.78 -17.57 -19.38
CA PRO A 400 -6.11 -16.41 -18.58
C PRO A 400 -7.45 -16.64 -17.85
N ILE A 401 -7.48 -16.33 -16.56
CA ILE A 401 -8.65 -16.49 -15.71
C ILE A 401 -8.92 -15.14 -15.02
N LEU A 402 -10.14 -14.65 -15.10
CA LEU A 402 -10.57 -13.40 -14.47
C LEU A 402 -11.35 -13.74 -13.19
N LEU A 403 -10.86 -13.28 -12.05
CA LEU A 403 -11.50 -13.51 -10.76
C LEU A 403 -11.47 -12.22 -9.92
N SER A 404 -12.61 -11.84 -9.39
CA SER A 404 -12.70 -10.77 -8.40
C SER A 404 -12.20 -11.23 -7.03
N GLU A 405 -12.43 -12.49 -6.71
CA GLU A 405 -12.03 -13.10 -5.46
C GLU A 405 -11.43 -14.48 -5.71
N LEU A 406 -10.21 -14.67 -5.22
CA LEU A 406 -9.47 -15.91 -5.34
C LEU A 406 -9.53 -16.69 -4.02
N SER A 407 -10.17 -17.85 -4.03
CA SER A 407 -10.27 -18.75 -2.87
C SER A 407 -9.90 -20.18 -3.24
N PRO A 408 -9.42 -21.02 -2.29
CA PRO A 408 -9.11 -22.42 -2.54
C PRO A 408 -10.29 -23.19 -3.15
N GLN A 409 -11.50 -22.94 -2.67
CA GLN A 409 -12.72 -23.59 -3.13
C GLN A 409 -13.03 -23.28 -4.60
N LYS A 410 -12.84 -22.03 -5.03
CA LYS A 410 -13.02 -21.64 -6.44
C LYS A 410 -11.98 -22.29 -7.33
N VAL A 411 -10.73 -22.40 -6.86
CA VAL A 411 -9.65 -23.05 -7.60
C VAL A 411 -9.86 -24.55 -7.70
N GLU A 412 -10.39 -25.18 -6.67
CA GLU A 412 -10.68 -26.62 -6.67
C GLU A 412 -11.69 -27.05 -7.75
N LEU A 413 -12.59 -26.14 -8.15
CA LEU A 413 -13.55 -26.38 -9.24
C LEU A 413 -12.88 -26.65 -10.60
N PHE A 414 -11.65 -26.21 -10.80
CA PHE A 414 -10.87 -26.52 -12.01
C PHE A 414 -10.27 -27.93 -11.99
N GLY A 415 -10.23 -28.60 -10.84
CA GLY A 415 -9.74 -29.95 -10.70
C GLY A 415 -8.31 -30.13 -11.22
N GLU A 416 -8.10 -31.17 -12.05
CA GLU A 416 -6.80 -31.51 -12.65
C GLU A 416 -6.46 -30.64 -13.88
N HIS A 417 -7.38 -29.79 -14.34
CA HIS A 417 -7.15 -28.95 -15.52
C HIS A 417 -6.15 -27.82 -15.28
N LEU A 418 -5.87 -27.48 -14.03
CA LEU A 418 -4.84 -26.51 -13.67
C LEU A 418 -3.73 -27.19 -12.84
N SER A 419 -2.48 -27.00 -13.25
CA SER A 419 -1.30 -27.50 -12.54
C SER A 419 -0.64 -26.42 -11.64
N VAL A 420 -0.63 -25.19 -12.09
CA VAL A 420 -0.07 -24.02 -11.40
C VAL A 420 -0.98 -22.83 -11.59
N LEU A 421 -1.07 -21.97 -10.56
CA LEU A 421 -1.73 -20.67 -10.67
C LEU A 421 -0.71 -19.56 -10.44
N VAL A 422 -0.80 -18.53 -11.28
CA VAL A 422 -0.05 -17.27 -11.10
C VAL A 422 -1.07 -16.15 -11.00
N GLN A 423 -1.15 -15.51 -9.86
CA GLN A 423 -2.10 -14.41 -9.64
C GLN A 423 -1.41 -13.06 -9.78
N THR A 424 -2.05 -12.11 -10.45
CA THR A 424 -1.51 -10.77 -10.71
C THR A 424 -2.15 -9.67 -9.83
N SER A 425 -2.87 -10.08 -8.77
CA SER A 425 -3.60 -9.16 -7.88
C SER A 425 -2.70 -8.63 -6.77
N CYS A 426 -2.69 -9.32 -5.65
CA CYS A 426 -1.92 -8.94 -4.47
C CYS A 426 -0.89 -10.02 -4.15
N PRO A 427 0.42 -9.74 -4.16
CA PRO A 427 1.45 -10.75 -3.87
C PRO A 427 1.27 -11.41 -2.50
N ARG A 428 0.62 -10.72 -1.54
CA ARG A 428 0.34 -11.26 -0.21
C ARG A 428 -0.63 -12.45 -0.24
N LEU A 429 -1.49 -12.56 -1.26
CA LEU A 429 -2.31 -13.77 -1.43
C LEU A 429 -1.44 -15.03 -1.56
N SER A 430 -0.37 -14.95 -2.33
CA SER A 430 0.57 -16.07 -2.48
C SER A 430 1.42 -16.26 -1.22
N ILE A 431 1.92 -15.18 -0.63
CA ILE A 431 2.80 -15.23 0.55
C ILE A 431 2.06 -15.81 1.76
N ASP A 432 0.87 -15.29 2.06
CA ASP A 432 0.16 -15.58 3.31
C ASP A 432 -0.73 -16.81 3.20
N TRP A 433 -1.34 -17.04 2.04
CA TRP A 433 -2.37 -18.06 1.83
C TRP A 433 -2.01 -19.10 0.78
N GLY A 434 -0.86 -18.95 0.10
CA GLY A 434 -0.49 -19.84 -1.00
C GLY A 434 -0.43 -21.32 -0.63
N SER A 435 -0.08 -21.65 0.62
CA SER A 435 -0.05 -23.02 1.13
C SER A 435 -1.44 -23.64 1.36
N ALA A 436 -2.50 -22.85 1.42
CA ALA A 436 -3.87 -23.32 1.57
C ALA A 436 -4.50 -23.76 0.23
N PHE A 437 -3.85 -23.45 -0.89
CA PHE A 437 -4.36 -23.81 -2.21
C PHE A 437 -3.93 -25.22 -2.61
N PRO A 438 -4.78 -25.97 -3.33
CA PRO A 438 -4.49 -27.36 -3.72
C PRO A 438 -3.38 -27.46 -4.80
N ARG A 439 -3.04 -26.36 -5.45
CA ARG A 439 -1.98 -26.21 -6.45
C ARG A 439 -1.07 -25.04 -6.09
N PRO A 440 0.21 -25.01 -6.55
CA PRO A 440 1.09 -23.87 -6.31
C PRO A 440 0.43 -22.57 -6.76
N LEU A 441 0.25 -21.62 -5.84
CA LEU A 441 -0.21 -20.27 -6.11
C LEU A 441 0.98 -19.31 -6.05
N LEU A 442 1.44 -18.86 -7.19
CA LEU A 442 2.62 -18.02 -7.33
C LEU A 442 2.25 -16.53 -7.42
N SER A 443 3.06 -15.68 -6.81
CA SER A 443 3.10 -14.25 -7.14
C SER A 443 3.79 -14.05 -8.50
N PRO A 444 3.64 -12.88 -9.14
CA PRO A 444 4.30 -12.62 -10.43
C PRO A 444 5.83 -12.70 -10.37
N TYR A 445 6.43 -12.28 -9.24
CA TYR A 445 7.86 -12.45 -9.00
C TYR A 445 8.26 -13.93 -8.92
N GLU A 446 7.55 -14.72 -8.14
CA GLU A 446 7.81 -16.16 -7.99
C GLU A 446 7.65 -16.91 -9.31
N ALA A 447 6.66 -16.52 -10.12
CA ALA A 447 6.50 -17.07 -11.47
C ALA A 447 7.69 -16.69 -12.37
N ALA A 448 8.20 -15.46 -12.28
CA ALA A 448 9.41 -15.06 -13.01
C ALA A 448 10.63 -15.88 -12.57
N VAL A 449 10.74 -16.23 -11.29
CA VAL A 449 11.79 -17.14 -10.79
C VAL A 449 11.58 -18.56 -11.33
N ALA A 450 10.37 -19.10 -11.26
CA ALA A 450 10.06 -20.43 -11.75
C ALA A 450 10.38 -20.58 -13.24
N LEU A 451 10.07 -19.54 -14.05
CA LEU A 451 10.35 -19.48 -15.50
C LEU A 451 11.81 -19.11 -15.83
N GLY A 452 12.71 -19.01 -14.85
CA GLY A 452 14.12 -18.67 -15.05
C GLY A 452 14.35 -17.26 -15.65
N ARG A 453 13.43 -16.32 -15.40
CA ARG A 453 13.55 -14.92 -15.86
C ARG A 453 14.29 -14.02 -14.87
N THR A 454 14.36 -14.44 -13.62
CA THR A 454 15.08 -13.74 -12.55
C THR A 454 15.58 -14.76 -11.52
N PRO A 455 16.70 -14.49 -10.85
CA PRO A 455 17.17 -15.36 -9.77
C PRO A 455 16.23 -15.30 -8.55
N PRO A 456 16.19 -16.34 -7.73
CA PRO A 456 15.49 -16.33 -6.45
C PRO A 456 16.16 -15.37 -5.48
N TRP A 457 15.43 -14.97 -4.41
CA TRP A 457 15.92 -14.00 -3.42
C TRP A 457 17.16 -14.45 -2.63
N ASP A 458 17.51 -15.75 -2.61
CA ASP A 458 18.68 -16.27 -1.88
C ASP A 458 19.94 -16.48 -2.73
N ASP A 459 19.82 -16.52 -4.07
CA ASP A 459 20.87 -17.05 -4.97
C ASP A 459 21.33 -16.02 -6.02
N ALA A 460 21.04 -14.74 -5.87
CA ALA A 460 21.40 -13.76 -6.89
C ALA A 460 22.93 -13.62 -7.02
N PRO A 461 23.50 -13.87 -8.20
CA PRO A 461 24.89 -13.58 -8.47
C PRO A 461 25.19 -12.08 -8.32
N ARG A 462 26.39 -11.75 -7.85
CA ARG A 462 26.84 -10.37 -7.61
C ARG A 462 26.79 -9.45 -8.85
N ASP A 463 26.65 -10.00 -10.07
CA ASP A 463 26.93 -9.30 -11.33
C ASP A 463 25.71 -9.01 -12.21
N LEU A 464 24.48 -9.33 -11.82
CA LEU A 464 23.31 -9.19 -12.71
C LEU A 464 22.77 -7.76 -12.90
N GLY A 465 23.50 -6.70 -12.57
CA GLY A 465 23.05 -5.33 -12.83
C GLY A 465 21.68 -4.97 -12.19
N LEU A 466 21.16 -5.85 -11.36
CA LEU A 466 19.93 -5.66 -10.57
C LEU A 466 20.16 -4.72 -9.39
N ALA A 467 21.39 -4.32 -9.14
CA ALA A 467 21.80 -3.26 -8.21
C ALA A 467 21.38 -1.87 -8.71
N ARG A 468 20.09 -1.67 -8.98
CA ARG A 468 19.49 -0.35 -9.20
C ARG A 468 18.74 0.20 -7.98
N TYR A 469 18.88 -0.43 -6.82
CA TYR A 469 18.91 0.35 -5.60
C TYR A 469 20.28 1.05 -5.55
N PRO A 470 20.32 2.37 -5.34
CA PRO A 470 21.60 3.00 -5.08
C PRO A 470 22.20 2.22 -3.92
N ALA A 471 23.32 1.53 -4.21
CA ALA A 471 24.16 0.93 -3.20
C ALA A 471 24.73 2.09 -2.38
N SER A 472 23.97 2.57 -1.41
CA SER A 472 24.54 3.34 -0.32
C SER A 472 25.31 2.34 0.50
N GLN A 473 26.58 2.15 0.11
CA GLN A 473 27.67 1.59 0.93
C GLN A 473 27.28 0.34 1.75
N ALA A 474 26.98 -0.76 1.07
CA ALA A 474 26.98 -2.07 1.70
C ALA A 474 28.41 -2.42 2.08
N ALA A 475 28.63 -2.72 3.37
CA ALA A 475 29.90 -3.25 3.84
C ALA A 475 30.28 -4.53 3.08
N PRO A 476 31.59 -4.76 2.77
CA PRO A 476 32.03 -5.78 1.83
C PRO A 476 31.78 -7.24 2.24
N ASP A 477 31.38 -7.53 3.46
CA ASP A 477 31.37 -8.91 3.98
C ASP A 477 29.98 -9.56 4.15
N ASP A 478 28.89 -8.83 3.98
CA ASP A 478 27.55 -9.40 3.89
C ASP A 478 27.06 -9.24 2.46
N ALA A 479 27.47 -10.17 1.59
CA ALA A 479 26.85 -10.35 0.30
C ALA A 479 25.35 -10.50 0.56
N ALA A 480 24.62 -9.40 0.37
CA ALA A 480 23.23 -9.30 0.67
C ALA A 480 22.50 -10.47 0.02
N LYS A 481 22.14 -11.47 0.82
CA LYS A 481 21.14 -12.43 0.45
C LYS A 481 19.99 -11.59 -0.01
N HIS A 482 19.58 -11.69 -1.28
CA HIS A 482 18.47 -10.91 -1.77
C HIS A 482 17.27 -11.26 -0.91
N ASP A 483 16.72 -10.25 -0.24
CA ASP A 483 15.50 -10.43 0.53
C ASP A 483 14.30 -10.49 -0.43
N TYR A 484 13.22 -11.10 0.01
CA TYR A 484 12.00 -11.21 -0.80
C TYR A 484 11.50 -9.81 -1.21
N PRO A 485 11.24 -9.53 -2.50
CA PRO A 485 10.89 -8.20 -2.96
C PRO A 485 9.48 -7.79 -2.49
N MET A 486 9.40 -6.61 -1.89
CA MET A 486 8.15 -5.97 -1.48
C MET A 486 8.03 -4.59 -2.16
N ASP A 487 8.13 -4.58 -3.49
CA ASP A 487 8.17 -3.39 -4.34
C ASP A 487 7.04 -3.33 -5.37
N PHE A 488 5.95 -4.07 -5.14
CA PHE A 488 4.94 -4.36 -6.15
C PHE A 488 4.37 -3.10 -6.83
N TYR A 489 4.09 -2.04 -6.07
CA TYR A 489 3.63 -0.75 -6.62
C TYR A 489 4.70 0.34 -6.61
N ALA A 490 5.96 0.01 -6.39
CA ALA A 490 7.03 0.99 -6.42
C ALA A 490 7.28 1.54 -7.83
N ASN A 491 7.57 2.85 -7.93
CA ASN A 491 7.99 3.45 -9.19
C ASN A 491 9.37 2.94 -9.66
N ALA A 492 10.25 2.62 -8.69
CA ALA A 492 11.56 2.03 -8.91
C ALA A 492 11.49 0.53 -8.61
N SER A 493 10.67 -0.20 -9.36
CA SER A 493 10.51 -1.64 -9.19
C SER A 493 11.70 -2.42 -9.73
N LEU A 494 11.93 -3.63 -9.19
CA LEU A 494 13.03 -4.50 -9.54
C LEU A 494 12.84 -5.20 -10.89
N GLY A 495 11.60 -5.37 -11.36
CA GLY A 495 11.38 -6.08 -12.61
C GLY A 495 9.97 -6.00 -13.20
N PRO A 496 9.81 -6.57 -14.42
CA PRO A 496 8.57 -6.49 -15.20
C PRO A 496 7.39 -7.27 -14.58
N TRP A 497 7.62 -8.01 -13.51
CA TRP A 497 6.58 -8.66 -12.71
C TRP A 497 5.80 -7.69 -11.82
N THR A 498 6.05 -6.38 -11.91
CA THR A 498 5.33 -5.35 -11.17
C THR A 498 4.57 -4.42 -12.10
N PRO A 499 3.39 -3.90 -11.71
CA PRO A 499 2.55 -3.05 -12.56
C PRO A 499 3.23 -1.75 -13.01
N ARG A 500 4.12 -1.21 -12.17
CA ARG A 500 4.76 0.11 -12.39
C ARG A 500 6.16 0.05 -12.96
N HIS A 501 6.63 -1.14 -13.35
CA HIS A 501 7.97 -1.30 -13.93
C HIS A 501 8.14 -0.40 -15.17
N GLY A 502 9.27 0.34 -15.21
CA GLY A 502 9.60 1.24 -16.31
C GLY A 502 8.93 2.62 -16.28
N LEU A 503 7.93 2.87 -15.42
CA LEU A 503 7.30 4.20 -15.33
C LEU A 503 8.27 5.29 -14.87
N GLY A 504 9.22 4.95 -13.99
CA GLY A 504 10.26 5.87 -13.54
C GLY A 504 11.23 6.30 -14.65
N SER A 505 11.54 5.41 -15.58
CA SER A 505 12.42 5.68 -16.72
C SER A 505 11.71 6.49 -17.82
N ILE A 506 10.42 6.25 -18.06
CA ILE A 506 9.62 7.01 -19.03
C ILE A 506 9.51 8.47 -18.63
N ARG A 507 9.32 8.78 -17.34
CA ARG A 507 9.30 10.17 -16.85
C ARG A 507 10.66 10.89 -16.99
N LYS A 508 11.79 10.17 -16.85
CA LYS A 508 13.14 10.70 -17.11
C LYS A 508 13.37 10.90 -18.61
N ALA A 509 12.99 9.93 -19.44
CA ALA A 509 13.10 10.01 -20.89
C ALA A 509 12.20 11.14 -21.46
N GLY A 510 10.98 11.29 -20.97
CA GLY A 510 10.08 12.37 -21.39
C GLY A 510 10.60 13.78 -21.06
N ARG A 511 11.29 13.97 -19.92
CA ARG A 511 12.01 15.21 -19.61
C ARG A 511 13.20 15.43 -20.55
N ASN A 512 13.99 14.39 -20.80
CA ASN A 512 15.14 14.46 -21.70
C ASN A 512 14.69 14.62 -23.16
N HIS A 513 13.62 13.97 -23.57
CA HIS A 513 13.03 14.09 -24.90
C HIS A 513 12.48 15.50 -25.14
N ARG A 514 11.83 16.11 -24.16
CA ARG A 514 11.37 17.51 -24.24
C ARG A 514 12.53 18.50 -24.31
N ALA A 515 13.61 18.26 -23.55
CA ALA A 515 14.85 19.04 -23.62
C ALA A 515 15.54 18.85 -24.98
N LEU A 516 15.56 17.63 -25.51
CA LEU A 516 16.12 17.31 -26.81
C LEU A 516 15.31 17.96 -27.95
N LEU A 517 13.99 17.92 -27.93
CA LEU A 517 13.11 18.59 -28.88
C LEU A 517 13.28 20.11 -28.83
N GLN A 518 13.49 20.70 -27.66
CA GLN A 518 13.82 22.11 -27.50
C GLN A 518 15.20 22.47 -28.08
N ALA A 519 16.21 21.63 -27.85
CA ALA A 519 17.56 21.81 -28.36
C ALA A 519 17.64 21.65 -29.89
N LEU A 520 16.77 20.81 -30.47
CA LEU A 520 16.67 20.59 -31.92
C LEU A 520 15.72 21.59 -32.64
N GLY A 521 15.13 22.56 -31.89
CA GLY A 521 14.17 23.52 -32.46
C GLY A 521 12.83 22.90 -32.89
N LEU A 522 12.56 21.63 -32.51
CA LEU A 522 11.34 20.88 -32.84
C LEU A 522 10.27 20.95 -31.74
N GLY A 523 10.48 21.78 -30.72
CA GLY A 523 9.50 22.04 -29.66
C GLY A 523 8.32 22.89 -30.16
N PRO A 524 7.16 22.85 -29.45
CA PRO A 524 6.02 23.70 -29.78
C PRO A 524 6.46 25.16 -29.81
N PRO A 525 5.94 25.98 -30.77
CA PRO A 525 6.34 27.37 -30.93
C PRO A 525 6.16 28.13 -29.62
N ARG A 526 7.14 28.97 -29.27
CA ARG A 526 7.01 29.89 -28.14
C ARG A 526 5.80 30.76 -28.35
N PRO A 527 4.97 31.02 -27.32
CA PRO A 527 3.95 32.04 -27.42
C PRO A 527 4.65 33.39 -27.80
N PRO A 528 4.07 34.19 -28.70
CA PRO A 528 4.67 35.43 -29.10
C PRO A 528 4.92 36.31 -27.87
N ALA A 529 6.12 36.89 -27.80
CA ALA A 529 6.47 37.82 -26.74
C ALA A 529 5.46 38.98 -26.78
N ALA A 530 4.86 39.29 -25.63
CA ALA A 530 3.99 40.44 -25.49
C ALA A 530 4.77 41.69 -25.97
N GLN A 531 4.33 42.28 -27.06
CA GLN A 531 4.87 43.57 -27.54
C GLN A 531 4.53 44.62 -26.48
N THR A 532 5.54 45.09 -25.77
CA THR A 532 5.42 46.30 -24.95
C THR A 532 5.19 47.46 -25.90
N ALA A 533 4.01 48.08 -25.82
CA ALA A 533 3.70 49.29 -26.52
C ALA A 533 4.67 50.42 -26.07
N PRO A 534 5.22 51.22 -26.97
CA PRO A 534 6.01 52.38 -26.60
C PRO A 534 5.12 53.47 -26.01
N ARG A 535 5.67 54.16 -25.00
CA ARG A 535 5.06 55.32 -24.31
C ARG A 535 4.76 56.46 -25.25
#